data_fc0d27da3f734949607d8bc60b191adf
#
_entry.id   fc0d27da3f734949607d8bc60b191adf
#
_cell.length_a   1.000
_cell.length_b   1.000
_cell.length_c   1.000
_cell.angle_alpha   90.00
_cell.angle_beta   90.00
_cell.angle_gamma   90.00
#
_symmetry.space_group_name_H-M   'P 1'
#
loop_
_entity.id
_entity.type
_entity.pdbx_description
1 polymer ?
#
loop_
_entity_poly.entity_id
_entity_poly.type
_entity_poly.pdbx_seq_one_letter_code
_entity_poly.pdbx_strand_id
1 'polypeptide(L)'
;MGHGDRIVIADGNFPSQLVGKDSIVIRCDGQNVPELLESFMKVIPLDMSVEKPAMLMAVSKGDDVKTPIWDTYKEIIGKYDERGGDTVGFYERMEFYEEAKKAYAIVATSEVALYANIMLQKGVV
;
A
#
# COMPACT_ATOMS: atom_id res chain seq x y z
N MET A 1 -2.37 -0.65 15.70
CA MET A 1 -3.22 0.01 14.69
C MET A 1 -4.68 -0.15 15.07
N GLY A 2 -5.43 0.94 15.06
CA GLY A 2 -6.87 0.92 15.26
C GLY A 2 -7.65 0.87 13.94
N HIS A 3 -8.96 0.70 14.04
CA HIS A 3 -9.85 0.76 12.88
C HIS A 3 -9.70 2.10 12.17
N GLY A 4 -9.52 2.06 10.86
CA GLY A 4 -9.33 3.24 10.03
C GLY A 4 -7.89 3.70 9.90
N ASP A 5 -6.97 3.20 10.71
CA ASP A 5 -5.55 3.51 10.55
C ASP A 5 -5.04 2.93 9.23
N ARG A 6 -4.07 3.63 8.65
CA ARG A 6 -3.50 3.21 7.37
C ARG A 6 -2.02 2.90 7.52
N ILE A 7 -1.56 1.96 6.71
CA ILE A 7 -0.15 1.60 6.59
C ILE A 7 0.24 1.70 5.12
N VAL A 8 1.44 2.22 4.86
CA VAL A 8 2.03 2.23 3.52
C VAL A 8 3.09 1.15 3.46
N ILE A 9 3.01 0.25 2.49
CA ILE A 9 4.10 -0.67 2.17
C ILE A 9 4.78 -0.07 0.93
N ALA A 10 6.00 0.41 1.13
CA ALA A 10 6.68 1.27 0.18
C ALA A 10 7.80 0.54 -0.57
N ASP A 11 7.98 0.88 -1.84
CA ASP A 11 9.08 0.36 -2.64
C ASP A 11 10.43 0.99 -2.24
N GLY A 12 11.52 0.51 -2.84
CA GLY A 12 12.86 0.95 -2.49
C GLY A 12 13.17 2.41 -2.83
N ASN A 13 12.38 3.04 -3.69
CA ASN A 13 12.58 4.43 -4.09
C ASN A 13 11.69 5.42 -3.36
N PHE A 14 10.72 4.94 -2.58
CA PHE A 14 9.81 5.80 -1.86
C PHE A 14 10.57 6.58 -0.78
N PRO A 15 10.33 7.91 -0.65
CA PRO A 15 11.05 8.71 0.36
C PRO A 15 10.45 8.51 1.76
N SER A 16 10.61 7.30 2.29
CA SER A 16 9.94 6.87 3.54
C SER A 16 10.30 7.71 4.75
N GLN A 17 11.56 8.12 4.90
CA GLN A 17 11.98 8.91 6.04
C GLN A 17 11.41 10.34 5.99
N LEU A 18 11.38 10.94 4.80
CA LEU A 18 10.84 12.28 4.64
C LEU A 18 9.33 12.30 4.81
N VAL A 19 8.62 11.40 4.14
CA VAL A 19 7.15 11.33 4.20
C VAL A 19 6.70 10.88 5.58
N GLY A 20 7.43 9.93 6.18
CA GLY A 20 7.07 9.30 7.45
C GLY A 20 7.64 9.96 8.68
N LYS A 21 8.13 11.20 8.61
CA LYS A 21 8.79 11.83 9.77
C LYS A 21 7.89 11.94 11.00
N ASP A 22 6.58 11.97 10.82
CA ASP A 22 5.59 12.01 11.91
C ASP A 22 4.88 10.66 12.08
N SER A 23 5.39 9.61 11.44
CA SER A 23 4.84 8.26 11.47
C SER A 23 5.90 7.28 11.98
N ILE A 24 5.48 6.04 12.23
CA ILE A 24 6.42 4.96 12.51
C ILE A 24 6.98 4.49 11.17
N VAL A 25 8.30 4.51 11.01
CA VAL A 25 8.96 3.98 9.81
C VAL A 25 9.64 2.67 10.18
N ILE A 26 9.23 1.58 9.53
CA ILE A 26 9.76 0.23 9.76
C ILE A 26 10.55 -0.19 8.53
N ARG A 27 11.82 -0.51 8.72
CA ARG A 27 12.67 -0.99 7.64
C ARG A 27 12.51 -2.51 7.50
N CYS A 28 12.24 -2.96 6.28
CA CYS A 28 12.17 -4.37 5.92
C CYS A 28 13.10 -4.63 4.73
N ASP A 29 14.38 -4.38 4.94
CA ASP A 29 15.40 -4.54 3.91
C ASP A 29 15.45 -6.00 3.45
N GLY A 30 15.60 -6.21 2.15
CA GLY A 30 15.65 -7.54 1.56
C GLY A 30 14.29 -8.17 1.31
N GLN A 31 13.20 -7.54 1.72
CA GLN A 31 11.85 -8.04 1.47
C GLN A 31 11.16 -7.25 0.37
N ASN A 32 10.22 -7.88 -0.31
CA ASN A 32 9.43 -7.24 -1.36
C ASN A 32 8.01 -6.96 -0.87
N VAL A 33 7.28 -6.12 -1.61
CA VAL A 33 5.92 -5.72 -1.21
C VAL A 33 4.93 -6.88 -1.25
N PRO A 34 4.91 -7.76 -2.27
CA PRO A 34 3.96 -8.88 -2.28
C PRO A 34 4.05 -9.77 -1.05
N GLU A 35 5.24 -10.10 -0.57
CA GLU A 35 5.42 -10.91 0.63
C GLU A 35 4.81 -10.23 1.87
N LEU A 36 5.06 -8.93 2.02
CA LEU A 36 4.55 -8.17 3.16
C LEU A 36 3.04 -7.94 3.06
N LEU A 37 2.52 -7.73 1.87
CA LEU A 37 1.07 -7.64 1.64
C LEU A 37 0.37 -8.94 2.05
N GLU A 38 0.93 -10.08 1.65
CA GLU A 38 0.40 -11.39 2.03
C GLU A 38 0.36 -11.54 3.55
N SER A 39 1.45 -11.18 4.23
CA SER A 39 1.54 -11.26 5.69
C SER A 39 0.53 -10.33 6.37
N PHE A 40 0.37 -9.11 5.85
CA PHE A 40 -0.61 -8.16 6.37
C PHE A 40 -2.02 -8.72 6.27
N MET A 41 -2.39 -9.23 5.09
CA MET A 41 -3.73 -9.71 4.82
C MET A 41 -4.10 -10.94 5.66
N LYS A 42 -3.12 -11.73 6.08
CA LYS A 42 -3.36 -12.90 6.95
C LYS A 42 -3.86 -12.50 8.33
N VAL A 43 -3.49 -11.32 8.82
CA VAL A 43 -3.74 -10.95 10.22
C VAL A 43 -4.63 -9.70 10.36
N ILE A 44 -4.74 -8.88 9.32
CA ILE A 44 -5.46 -7.61 9.38
C ILE A 44 -6.45 -7.52 8.20
N PRO A 45 -7.76 -7.41 8.49
CA PRO A 45 -8.74 -7.23 7.41
C PRO A 45 -8.71 -5.79 6.88
N LEU A 46 -9.07 -5.64 5.62
CA LEU A 46 -9.27 -4.31 5.04
C LEU A 46 -10.60 -3.72 5.54
N ASP A 47 -10.66 -2.39 5.58
CA ASP A 47 -11.81 -1.66 6.08
C ASP A 47 -13.01 -1.85 5.15
N MET A 48 -14.09 -2.43 5.70
CA MET A 48 -15.33 -2.67 4.96
C MET A 48 -16.20 -1.42 4.87
N SER A 49 -15.91 -0.40 5.67
CA SER A 49 -16.70 0.84 5.70
C SER A 49 -16.29 1.82 4.60
N VAL A 50 -15.20 1.58 3.91
CA VAL A 50 -14.75 2.38 2.77
C VAL A 50 -14.71 1.54 1.52
N GLU A 51 -14.99 2.19 0.38
CA GLU A 51 -15.07 1.49 -0.91
C GLU A 51 -13.70 1.03 -1.39
N LYS A 52 -12.67 1.82 -1.19
CA LYS A 52 -11.31 1.55 -1.68
C LYS A 52 -10.29 1.57 -0.54
N PRO A 53 -10.25 0.53 0.29
CA PRO A 53 -9.29 0.48 1.41
C PRO A 53 -7.85 0.16 0.99
N ALA A 54 -7.61 -0.19 -0.27
CA ALA A 54 -6.27 -0.43 -0.80
C ALA A 54 -6.02 0.59 -1.92
N MET A 55 -5.07 1.51 -1.70
CA MET A 55 -4.80 2.59 -2.64
C MET A 55 -3.42 2.45 -3.23
N LEU A 56 -3.34 2.58 -4.54
CA LEU A 56 -2.10 2.60 -5.31
C LEU A 56 -1.84 4.02 -5.81
N MET A 57 -0.59 4.29 -6.16
CA MET A 57 -0.22 5.52 -6.84
C MET A 57 -0.44 5.33 -8.34
N ALA A 58 -1.29 6.13 -8.94
CA ALA A 58 -1.54 6.06 -10.38
C ALA A 58 -0.28 6.38 -11.18
N VAL A 59 -0.14 5.76 -12.34
CA VAL A 59 0.97 6.05 -13.25
C VAL A 59 0.86 7.51 -13.70
N SER A 60 1.96 8.25 -13.60
CA SER A 60 1.99 9.66 -13.97
C SER A 60 1.69 9.85 -15.45
N LYS A 61 0.98 10.92 -15.78
CA LYS A 61 0.65 11.26 -17.16
C LYS A 61 1.93 11.41 -17.97
N GLY A 62 2.00 10.70 -19.09
CA GLY A 62 3.16 10.70 -19.95
C GLY A 62 4.14 9.56 -19.71
N ASP A 63 4.03 8.87 -18.57
CA ASP A 63 4.82 7.67 -18.34
C ASP A 63 4.18 6.50 -19.08
N ASP A 64 4.97 5.79 -19.86
CA ASP A 64 4.52 4.59 -20.57
C ASP A 64 5.13 3.36 -19.90
N VAL A 65 4.66 3.05 -18.69
CA VAL A 65 5.15 1.91 -17.91
C VAL A 65 4.02 0.93 -17.64
N LYS A 66 4.39 -0.34 -17.62
CA LYS A 66 3.48 -1.42 -17.22
C LYS A 66 3.66 -1.69 -15.74
N THR A 67 2.59 -2.11 -15.11
CA THR A 67 2.55 -2.35 -13.67
C THR A 67 2.02 -3.75 -13.35
N PRO A 68 2.74 -4.80 -13.76
CA PRO A 68 2.26 -6.17 -13.54
C PRO A 68 2.12 -6.52 -12.05
N ILE A 69 2.85 -5.85 -11.17
CA ILE A 69 2.76 -6.07 -9.73
C ILE A 69 1.37 -5.74 -9.18
N TRP A 70 0.63 -4.83 -9.82
CA TRP A 70 -0.74 -4.51 -9.39
C TRP A 70 -1.68 -5.71 -9.51
N ASP A 71 -1.52 -6.54 -10.55
CA ASP A 71 -2.32 -7.76 -10.70
C ASP A 71 -1.97 -8.75 -9.59
N THR A 72 -0.71 -8.84 -9.22
CA THR A 72 -0.26 -9.66 -8.09
C THR A 72 -0.92 -9.19 -6.80
N TYR A 73 -1.01 -7.89 -6.57
CA TYR A 73 -1.67 -7.35 -5.38
C TYR A 73 -3.15 -7.72 -5.34
N LYS A 74 -3.84 -7.60 -6.46
CA LYS A 74 -5.26 -7.94 -6.55
C LYS A 74 -5.50 -9.43 -6.28
N GLU A 75 -4.61 -10.29 -6.75
CA GLU A 75 -4.69 -11.73 -6.48
C GLU A 75 -4.50 -12.02 -5.00
N ILE A 76 -3.50 -11.40 -4.37
CA ILE A 76 -3.24 -11.58 -2.94
C ILE A 76 -4.43 -11.12 -2.12
N ILE A 77 -4.94 -9.92 -2.37
CA ILE A 77 -6.09 -9.37 -1.67
C ILE A 77 -7.30 -10.29 -1.84
N GLY A 78 -7.53 -10.81 -3.04
CA GLY A 78 -8.65 -11.69 -3.35
C GLY A 78 -8.67 -12.99 -2.56
N LYS A 79 -7.54 -13.42 -2.02
CA LYS A 79 -7.50 -14.61 -1.14
C LYS A 79 -8.14 -14.35 0.23
N TYR A 80 -8.19 -13.09 0.67
CA TYR A 80 -8.56 -12.72 2.03
C TYR A 80 -9.76 -11.78 2.11
N ASP A 81 -10.13 -11.15 0.99
CA ASP A 81 -11.25 -10.21 0.92
C ASP A 81 -12.08 -10.54 -0.33
N GLU A 82 -13.37 -10.81 -0.12
CA GLU A 82 -14.29 -11.21 -1.19
C GLU A 82 -14.41 -10.17 -2.29
N ARG A 83 -14.18 -8.90 -1.97
CA ARG A 83 -14.23 -7.81 -2.96
C ARG A 83 -13.05 -7.87 -3.94
N GLY A 84 -11.95 -8.53 -3.55
CA GLY A 84 -10.79 -8.70 -4.41
C GLY A 84 -10.27 -7.38 -4.96
N GLY A 85 -10.09 -7.32 -6.30
CA GLY A 85 -9.61 -6.13 -6.96
C GLY A 85 -10.50 -4.89 -6.83
N ASP A 86 -11.76 -5.06 -6.44
CA ASP A 86 -12.68 -3.94 -6.23
C ASP A 86 -12.29 -3.09 -5.00
N THR A 87 -11.42 -3.60 -4.13
CA THR A 87 -10.87 -2.84 -3.00
C THR A 87 -9.82 -1.81 -3.43
N VAL A 88 -9.30 -1.94 -4.65
CA VAL A 88 -8.14 -1.16 -5.10
C VAL A 88 -8.60 0.11 -5.79
N GLY A 89 -8.13 1.24 -5.30
CA GLY A 89 -8.29 2.54 -5.90
C GLY A 89 -6.93 3.20 -6.16
N PHE A 90 -6.96 4.43 -6.64
CA PHE A 90 -5.75 5.14 -7.02
C PHE A 90 -5.77 6.56 -6.48
N TYR A 91 -4.61 7.01 -6.01
CA TYR A 91 -4.33 8.41 -5.79
C TYR A 91 -3.38 8.89 -6.88
N GLU A 92 -3.53 10.12 -7.30
CA GLU A 92 -2.51 10.79 -8.09
C GLU A 92 -1.25 10.93 -7.22
N ARG A 93 -0.07 11.06 -7.84
CA ARG A 93 1.21 10.98 -7.14
C ARG A 93 1.34 11.90 -5.93
N MET A 94 1.04 13.19 -6.10
CA MET A 94 1.17 14.14 -5.00
C MET A 94 0.13 13.90 -3.91
N GLU A 95 -1.06 13.49 -4.30
CA GLU A 95 -2.11 13.11 -3.36
C GLU A 95 -1.69 11.88 -2.55
N PHE A 96 -1.05 10.91 -3.18
CA PHE A 96 -0.55 9.73 -2.46
C PHE A 96 0.45 10.15 -1.39
N TYR A 97 1.40 11.04 -1.71
CA TYR A 97 2.36 11.54 -0.73
C TYR A 97 1.68 12.27 0.42
N GLU A 98 0.70 13.13 0.12
CA GLU A 98 -0.01 13.87 1.16
C GLU A 98 -0.80 12.93 2.09
N GLU A 99 -1.45 11.91 1.52
CA GLU A 99 -2.18 10.92 2.32
C GLU A 99 -1.22 10.02 3.10
N ALA A 100 -0.07 9.68 2.53
CA ALA A 100 0.94 8.86 3.20
C ALA A 100 1.52 9.53 4.44
N LYS A 101 1.59 10.86 4.47
CA LYS A 101 2.04 11.61 5.65
C LYS A 101 1.15 11.38 6.87
N LYS A 102 -0.11 11.01 6.64
CA LYS A 102 -1.09 10.76 7.69
C LYS A 102 -1.11 9.30 8.14
N ALA A 103 -0.29 8.44 7.52
CA ALA A 103 -0.29 7.02 7.82
C ALA A 103 0.23 6.75 9.23
N TYR A 104 -0.31 5.70 9.86
CA TYR A 104 0.18 5.20 11.15
C TYR A 104 1.61 4.73 11.04
N ALA A 105 1.93 4.00 9.96
CA ALA A 105 3.27 3.47 9.73
C ALA A 105 3.59 3.41 8.25
N ILE A 106 4.88 3.48 7.94
CA ILE A 106 5.42 3.25 6.59
C ILE A 106 6.42 2.12 6.70
N VAL A 107 6.19 1.05 5.95
CA VAL A 107 7.10 -0.10 5.87
C VAL A 107 7.96 0.07 4.63
N ALA A 108 9.25 0.34 4.86
CA ALA A 108 10.22 0.57 3.80
C ALA A 108 10.85 -0.76 3.37
N THR A 109 10.59 -1.17 2.12
CA THR A 109 11.06 -2.44 1.59
C THR A 109 12.18 -2.25 0.57
N SER A 110 12.72 -3.35 0.08
CA SER A 110 13.69 -3.37 -1.02
C SER A 110 13.04 -3.65 -2.38
N GLU A 111 11.72 -3.47 -2.50
CA GLU A 111 10.99 -3.69 -3.75
C GLU A 111 11.53 -2.81 -4.88
N VAL A 112 11.77 -3.42 -6.05
CA VAL A 112 12.33 -2.71 -7.22
C VAL A 112 11.32 -2.46 -8.32
N ALA A 113 10.11 -3.01 -8.22
CA ALA A 113 9.07 -2.79 -9.23
C ALA A 113 8.61 -1.33 -9.22
N LEU A 114 8.24 -0.82 -10.39
CA LEU A 114 7.75 0.55 -10.53
C LEU A 114 6.31 0.66 -10.02
N TYR A 115 5.99 1.80 -9.41
CA TYR A 115 4.65 2.10 -8.90
C TYR A 115 4.12 1.02 -7.95
N ALA A 116 5.02 0.49 -7.11
CA ALA A 116 4.73 -0.64 -6.25
C ALA A 116 4.22 -0.28 -4.85
N ASN A 117 4.16 1.01 -4.52
CA ASN A 117 3.69 1.45 -3.21
C ASN A 117 2.19 1.16 -3.06
N ILE A 118 1.81 0.60 -1.92
CA ILE A 118 0.40 0.33 -1.63
C ILE A 118 0.06 0.84 -0.23
N MET A 119 -1.07 1.50 -0.11
CA MET A 119 -1.58 2.02 1.16
C MET A 119 -2.82 1.22 1.55
N LEU A 120 -2.83 0.66 2.74
CA LEU A 120 -3.89 -0.23 3.22
C LEU A 120 -4.56 0.39 4.44
N GLN A 121 -5.89 0.39 4.45
CA GLN A 121 -6.68 0.88 5.58
C GLN A 121 -7.25 -0.29 6.35
N LYS A 122 -6.94 -0.34 7.65
CA LYS A 122 -7.34 -1.42 8.53
C LYS A 122 -8.84 -1.35 8.86
N GLY A 123 -9.49 -2.49 8.79
CA GLY A 123 -10.86 -2.67 9.23
C GLY A 123 -10.96 -3.15 10.67
N VAL A 124 -12.15 -3.60 11.04
CA VAL A 124 -12.42 -4.16 12.37
C VAL A 124 -12.03 -5.64 12.36
N VAL A 125 -11.25 -6.01 13.33
CA VAL A 125 -10.85 -7.41 13.52
C VAL A 125 -11.99 -8.20 14.17
#